data_5a4fe4ed65365ae37cb6398bca20b43b
#
_entry.id   5a4fe4ed65365ae37cb6398bca20b43b
#
_cell.length_a   1.000
_cell.length_b   1.000
_cell.length_c   1.000
_cell.angle_alpha   90.00
_cell.angle_beta   90.00
_cell.angle_gamma   90.00
#
_symmetry.space_group_name_H-M   'P 1'
#
loop_
_entity.id
_entity.type
_entity.pdbx_description
1 polymer ?
#
loop_
_entity_poly.entity_id
_entity_poly.type
_entity_poly.pdbx_seq_one_letter_code
_entity_poly.pdbx_strand_id
1 'polypeptide(L)'
;MTSPRLVLDPSARLPFVAPLVLANVAREKKQDSVDLSFEVNAPTALQSSESVEGALPVLRALASMADMMGTSDAEKQAVESFLTQSESMASAPFQQAMQSADDLDQHLALRTYLVGARVSAADAAIWGAIRSSSPLLGIIKKHAHAHLARWFAHVDALPAFSGAVAAMNEAKSNMFKNKKTAAGFDLFLQGAKEGEVVTRFPPEASGYLHVGHAKAAILNQYFAKAYKGRLIVRFDDTNPSK
;
A
#
# COMPACT_ATOMS: atom_id res chain seq x y z
N MET A 1 10.01 -5.19 30.22
CA MET A 1 10.19 -4.10 29.22
C MET A 1 9.13 -4.30 28.16
N THR A 2 8.37 -3.28 27.82
CA THR A 2 7.36 -3.36 26.74
C THR A 2 8.07 -3.43 25.40
N SER A 3 7.68 -4.38 24.55
CA SER A 3 8.22 -4.50 23.18
C SER A 3 7.99 -3.19 22.40
N PRO A 4 8.95 -2.75 21.59
CA PRO A 4 8.76 -1.58 20.74
C PRO A 4 7.61 -1.84 19.75
N ARG A 5 6.77 -0.82 19.51
CA ARG A 5 5.61 -0.89 18.62
C ARG A 5 5.82 0.00 17.41
N LEU A 6 5.81 -0.59 16.22
CA LEU A 6 5.87 0.14 14.96
C LEU A 6 4.46 0.51 14.49
N VAL A 7 4.19 1.80 14.35
CA VAL A 7 2.92 2.34 13.84
C VAL A 7 3.09 2.78 12.40
N LEU A 8 2.19 2.33 11.51
CA LEU A 8 2.21 2.63 10.09
C LEU A 8 0.80 2.91 9.56
N ASP A 9 0.70 3.83 8.59
CA ASP A 9 -0.55 4.13 7.89
C ASP A 9 -0.71 3.24 6.64
N PRO A 10 -1.72 2.34 6.60
CA PRO A 10 -2.01 1.53 5.43
C PRO A 10 -2.88 2.26 4.39
N SER A 11 -3.40 3.47 4.67
CA SER A 11 -4.39 4.15 3.84
C SER A 11 -3.82 4.71 2.55
N ALA A 12 -2.52 5.00 2.51
CA ALA A 12 -1.84 5.52 1.33
C ALA A 12 -1.96 4.56 0.14
N ARG A 13 -2.11 5.11 -1.07
CA ARG A 13 -2.17 4.30 -2.31
C ARG A 13 -0.92 3.42 -2.46
N LEU A 14 0.24 3.99 -2.20
CA LEU A 14 1.55 3.33 -2.21
C LEU A 14 2.24 3.63 -0.87
N PRO A 15 1.98 2.84 0.19
CA PRO A 15 2.57 3.10 1.50
C PRO A 15 4.07 2.79 1.52
N PHE A 16 4.79 3.51 2.37
CA PHE A 16 6.20 3.29 2.57
C PHE A 16 6.43 2.07 3.47
N VAL A 17 6.87 0.96 2.88
CA VAL A 17 6.96 -0.35 3.56
C VAL A 17 8.35 -0.71 4.08
N ALA A 18 9.36 0.13 3.87
CA ALA A 18 10.73 -0.12 4.35
C ALA A 18 10.83 -0.38 5.86
N PRO A 19 10.11 0.35 6.74
CA PRO A 19 10.14 0.08 8.18
C PRO A 19 9.70 -1.34 8.54
N LEU A 20 8.73 -1.91 7.81
CA LEU A 20 8.29 -3.30 8.02
C LEU A 20 9.39 -4.32 7.69
N VAL A 21 10.19 -4.07 6.65
CA VAL A 21 11.31 -4.94 6.29
C VAL A 21 12.31 -4.99 7.44
N LEU A 22 12.71 -3.82 7.96
CA LEU A 22 13.65 -3.73 9.06
C LEU A 22 13.10 -4.35 10.36
N ALA A 23 11.81 -4.15 10.65
CA ALA A 23 11.15 -4.79 11.77
C ALA A 23 11.14 -6.33 11.63
N ASN A 24 10.88 -6.87 10.42
CA ASN A 24 10.92 -8.31 10.16
C ASN A 24 12.34 -8.87 10.40
N VAL A 25 13.38 -8.19 9.89
CA VAL A 25 14.77 -8.61 10.10
C VAL A 25 15.17 -8.54 11.59
N ALA A 26 14.76 -7.50 12.30
CA ALA A 26 15.01 -7.37 13.74
C ALA A 26 14.38 -8.52 14.54
N ARG A 27 13.16 -8.90 14.19
CA ARG A 27 12.46 -10.05 14.81
C ARG A 27 13.18 -11.37 14.55
N GLU A 28 13.67 -11.60 13.34
CA GLU A 28 14.39 -12.83 13.00
C GLU A 28 15.74 -12.96 13.73
N LYS A 29 16.47 -11.84 13.90
CA LYS A 29 17.82 -11.86 14.47
C LYS A 29 17.86 -11.90 16.00
N LYS A 30 16.99 -11.17 16.70
CA LYS A 30 17.12 -10.91 18.15
C LYS A 30 16.03 -11.51 19.02
N GLN A 31 15.02 -12.18 18.47
CA GLN A 31 13.79 -12.57 19.17
C GLN A 31 13.07 -11.40 19.89
N ASP A 32 13.56 -10.16 19.71
CA ASP A 32 12.85 -8.98 20.18
C ASP A 32 11.66 -8.72 19.28
N SER A 33 10.45 -8.97 19.80
CA SER A 33 9.22 -8.73 19.07
C SER A 33 8.99 -7.24 18.89
N VAL A 34 9.14 -6.74 17.67
CA VAL A 34 8.58 -5.43 17.29
C VAL A 34 7.11 -5.65 17.00
N ASP A 35 6.22 -5.11 17.82
CA ASP A 35 4.79 -5.20 17.62
C ASP A 35 4.38 -4.28 16.44
N LEU A 36 3.49 -4.76 15.60
CA LEU A 36 3.00 -4.01 14.44
C LEU A 36 1.62 -3.42 14.71
N SER A 37 1.46 -2.13 14.44
CA SER A 37 0.18 -1.44 14.48
C SER A 37 -0.07 -0.72 13.17
N PHE A 38 -1.29 -0.84 12.68
CA PHE A 38 -1.72 -0.18 11.46
C PHE A 38 -2.86 0.78 11.79
N GLU A 39 -2.59 2.08 11.67
CA GLU A 39 -3.51 3.15 12.06
C GLU A 39 -3.66 4.13 10.89
N VAL A 40 -4.91 4.42 10.53
CA VAL A 40 -5.23 5.31 9.40
C VAL A 40 -4.87 6.76 9.75
N ASN A 41 -4.18 7.44 8.84
CA ASN A 41 -3.67 8.80 9.00
C ASN A 41 -2.70 8.99 10.18
N ALA A 42 -2.12 7.92 10.72
CA ALA A 42 -1.08 8.03 11.73
C ALA A 42 0.29 8.32 11.07
N PRO A 43 1.14 9.13 11.70
CA PRO A 43 2.53 9.26 11.27
C PRO A 43 3.26 7.93 11.47
N THR A 44 4.28 7.67 10.62
CA THR A 44 5.20 6.55 10.87
C THR A 44 5.92 6.80 12.19
N ALA A 45 5.75 5.91 13.15
CA ALA A 45 6.31 6.05 14.49
C ALA A 45 6.79 4.70 15.05
N LEU A 46 7.85 4.74 15.85
CA LEU A 46 8.32 3.63 16.67
C LEU A 46 8.12 4.02 18.13
N GLN A 47 7.14 3.40 18.76
CA GLN A 47 6.80 3.62 20.16
C GLN A 47 7.60 2.65 21.03
N SER A 48 8.51 3.18 21.85
CA SER A 48 9.31 2.46 22.83
C SER A 48 9.42 3.31 24.10
N SER A 49 10.45 3.11 24.92
CA SER A 49 10.74 4.02 26.04
C SER A 49 10.97 5.47 25.57
N GLU A 50 11.52 5.65 24.37
CA GLU A 50 11.63 6.92 23.66
C GLU A 50 10.86 6.77 22.35
N SER A 51 9.79 7.56 22.18
CA SER A 51 9.00 7.55 20.94
C SER A 51 9.75 8.30 19.85
N VAL A 52 9.89 7.65 18.70
CA VAL A 52 10.55 8.21 17.49
C VAL A 52 9.50 8.35 16.40
N GLU A 53 9.32 9.55 15.85
CA GLU A 53 8.37 9.84 14.79
C GLU A 53 9.07 10.26 13.50
N GLY A 54 8.45 9.97 12.36
CA GLY A 54 8.95 10.27 11.03
C GLY A 54 9.63 9.08 10.35
N ALA A 55 9.56 9.04 9.02
CA ALA A 55 10.04 7.91 8.25
C ALA A 55 11.54 7.66 8.45
N LEU A 56 12.38 8.70 8.29
CA LEU A 56 13.83 8.57 8.38
C LEU A 56 14.33 8.26 9.80
N PRO A 57 13.88 8.94 10.87
CA PRO A 57 14.26 8.55 12.24
C PRO A 57 13.86 7.12 12.60
N VAL A 58 12.67 6.68 12.21
CA VAL A 58 12.19 5.31 12.44
C VAL A 58 13.06 4.30 11.67
N LEU A 59 13.43 4.59 10.42
CA LEU A 59 14.34 3.73 9.65
C LEU A 59 15.69 3.58 10.34
N ARG A 60 16.29 4.67 10.86
CA ARG A 60 17.56 4.64 11.59
C ARG A 60 17.47 3.77 12.84
N ALA A 61 16.43 3.97 13.64
CA ALA A 61 16.22 3.19 14.85
C ALA A 61 16.08 1.68 14.54
N LEU A 62 15.21 1.33 13.59
CA LEU A 62 15.01 -0.05 13.18
C LEU A 62 16.23 -0.67 12.51
N ALA A 63 17.00 0.09 11.69
CA ALA A 63 18.24 -0.37 11.08
C ALA A 63 19.30 -0.72 12.12
N SER A 64 19.38 0.07 13.18
CA SER A 64 20.26 -0.21 14.32
C SER A 64 19.82 -1.46 15.08
N MET A 65 18.51 -1.60 15.36
CA MET A 65 17.95 -2.79 16.01
C MET A 65 18.15 -4.07 15.18
N ALA A 66 18.00 -3.97 13.85
CA ALA A 66 18.19 -5.07 12.92
C ALA A 66 19.66 -5.38 12.61
N ASP A 67 20.62 -4.60 13.13
CA ASP A 67 22.05 -4.70 12.80
C ASP A 67 22.29 -4.66 11.28
N MET A 68 21.67 -3.67 10.61
CA MET A 68 21.72 -3.47 9.16
C MET A 68 22.39 -2.16 8.74
N MET A 69 23.08 -1.48 9.64
CA MET A 69 23.79 -0.23 9.37
C MET A 69 25.16 -0.43 8.70
N GLY A 70 25.62 -1.66 8.50
CA GLY A 70 26.96 -1.97 7.98
C GLY A 70 27.96 -2.30 9.09
N THR A 71 29.09 -2.87 8.68
CA THR A 71 30.14 -3.38 9.60
C THR A 71 31.30 -2.41 9.80
N SER A 72 31.64 -1.64 8.77
CA SER A 72 32.69 -0.61 8.83
C SER A 72 32.07 0.80 8.88
N ASP A 73 32.85 1.78 9.30
CA ASP A 73 32.40 3.17 9.34
C ASP A 73 32.10 3.71 7.95
N ALA A 74 32.82 3.27 6.93
CA ALA A 74 32.54 3.61 5.54
C ALA A 74 31.18 3.05 5.07
N GLU A 75 30.85 1.79 5.44
CA GLU A 75 29.55 1.20 5.15
C GLU A 75 28.42 1.93 5.90
N LYS A 76 28.62 2.25 7.18
CA LYS A 76 27.62 3.01 7.96
C LYS A 76 27.32 4.37 7.34
N GLN A 77 28.36 5.10 6.91
CA GLN A 77 28.20 6.38 6.23
C GLN A 77 27.46 6.23 4.88
N ALA A 78 27.78 5.19 4.12
CA ALA A 78 27.10 4.89 2.86
C ALA A 78 25.62 4.54 3.08
N VAL A 79 25.31 3.70 4.07
CA VAL A 79 23.92 3.37 4.45
C VAL A 79 23.16 4.62 4.83
N GLU A 80 23.74 5.50 5.67
CA GLU A 80 23.10 6.75 6.09
C GLU A 80 22.81 7.67 4.91
N SER A 81 23.69 7.74 3.92
CA SER A 81 23.47 8.49 2.68
C SER A 81 22.26 7.95 1.92
N PHE A 82 22.13 6.63 1.76
CA PHE A 82 20.97 6.03 1.09
C PHE A 82 19.67 6.16 1.89
N LEU A 83 19.71 6.10 3.22
CA LEU A 83 18.55 6.37 4.07
C LEU A 83 18.02 7.78 3.82
N THR A 84 18.90 8.77 3.80
CA THR A 84 18.54 10.18 3.52
C THR A 84 18.03 10.35 2.08
N GLN A 85 18.69 9.70 1.10
CA GLN A 85 18.26 9.73 -0.30
C GLN A 85 16.86 9.16 -0.48
N SER A 86 16.50 8.09 0.23
CA SER A 86 15.20 7.42 0.12
C SER A 86 14.02 8.36 0.42
N GLU A 87 14.20 9.30 1.34
CA GLU A 87 13.16 10.28 1.72
C GLU A 87 12.85 11.22 0.54
N SER A 88 13.89 11.75 -0.11
CA SER A 88 13.71 12.63 -1.28
C SER A 88 13.17 11.88 -2.49
N MET A 89 13.57 10.62 -2.70
CA MET A 89 13.12 9.80 -3.84
C MET A 89 11.64 9.44 -3.78
N ALA A 90 11.08 9.23 -2.59
CA ALA A 90 9.68 8.82 -2.42
C ALA A 90 8.69 9.85 -2.99
N SER A 91 9.02 11.15 -2.92
CA SER A 91 8.20 12.27 -3.38
C SER A 91 8.74 12.97 -4.65
N ALA A 92 9.81 12.44 -5.26
CA ALA A 92 10.49 13.08 -6.38
C ALA A 92 9.59 13.20 -7.62
N PRO A 93 9.61 14.35 -8.33
CA PRO A 93 8.99 14.48 -9.62
C PRO A 93 9.69 13.59 -10.67
N PHE A 94 9.01 13.32 -11.79
CA PHE A 94 9.46 12.33 -12.78
C PHE A 94 10.90 12.51 -13.26
N GLN A 95 11.35 13.75 -13.52
CA GLN A 95 12.72 14.01 -13.99
C GLN A 95 13.77 13.63 -12.94
N GLN A 96 13.54 13.96 -11.67
CA GLN A 96 14.42 13.59 -10.57
C GLN A 96 14.39 12.07 -10.32
N ALA A 97 13.22 11.44 -10.46
CA ALA A 97 13.08 9.99 -10.36
C ALA A 97 13.88 9.27 -11.46
N MET A 98 13.89 9.80 -12.70
CA MET A 98 14.72 9.28 -13.80
C MET A 98 16.21 9.38 -13.47
N GLN A 99 16.68 10.57 -13.05
CA GLN A 99 18.08 10.75 -12.68
C GLN A 99 18.51 9.81 -11.55
N SER A 100 17.68 9.68 -10.52
CA SER A 100 17.95 8.74 -9.42
C SER A 100 18.00 7.29 -9.91
N ALA A 101 17.17 6.92 -10.89
CA ALA A 101 17.19 5.57 -11.48
C ALA A 101 18.47 5.33 -12.31
N ASP A 102 18.92 6.33 -13.10
CA ASP A 102 20.18 6.27 -13.84
C ASP A 102 21.38 6.09 -12.91
N ASP A 103 21.46 6.90 -11.84
CA ASP A 103 22.54 6.85 -10.85
C ASP A 103 22.57 5.51 -10.12
N LEU A 104 21.41 4.99 -9.70
CA LEU A 104 21.27 3.68 -9.06
C LEU A 104 21.62 2.53 -10.01
N ASP A 105 21.21 2.60 -11.28
CA ASP A 105 21.55 1.57 -12.26
C ASP A 105 23.06 1.47 -12.46
N GLN A 106 23.73 2.61 -12.63
CA GLN A 106 25.19 2.66 -12.73
C GLN A 106 25.87 2.12 -11.45
N HIS A 107 25.39 2.52 -10.28
CA HIS A 107 25.90 2.05 -8.99
C HIS A 107 25.78 0.53 -8.85
N LEU A 108 24.68 -0.05 -9.33
CA LEU A 108 24.36 -1.48 -9.24
C LEU A 108 24.96 -2.34 -10.35
N ALA A 109 25.68 -1.75 -11.33
CA ALA A 109 26.22 -2.48 -12.48
C ALA A 109 27.06 -3.71 -12.07
N LEU A 110 27.91 -3.55 -11.04
CA LEU A 110 28.78 -4.61 -10.52
C LEU A 110 28.48 -4.97 -9.05
N ARG A 111 27.30 -4.62 -8.57
CA ARG A 111 26.92 -4.85 -7.15
C ARG A 111 25.63 -5.67 -7.06
N THR A 112 25.58 -6.54 -6.05
CA THR A 112 24.38 -7.29 -5.68
C THR A 112 23.48 -6.48 -4.74
N TYR A 113 24.10 -5.71 -3.83
CA TYR A 113 23.44 -4.84 -2.86
C TYR A 113 23.99 -3.42 -2.97
N LEU A 114 23.26 -2.44 -2.43
CA LEU A 114 23.65 -1.03 -2.48
C LEU A 114 24.92 -0.77 -1.67
N VAL A 115 25.10 -1.44 -0.53
CA VAL A 115 26.26 -1.30 0.34
C VAL A 115 26.80 -2.67 0.75
N GLY A 116 28.09 -2.88 0.55
CA GLY A 116 28.76 -4.12 0.93
C GLY A 116 28.32 -5.36 0.16
N ALA A 117 28.49 -6.53 0.78
CA ALA A 117 28.21 -7.85 0.19
C ALA A 117 26.92 -8.50 0.75
N ARG A 118 26.18 -7.80 1.60
CA ARG A 118 24.96 -8.29 2.26
C ARG A 118 23.85 -7.25 2.16
N VAL A 119 22.59 -7.70 2.25
CA VAL A 119 21.47 -6.80 2.35
C VAL A 119 21.62 -5.88 3.57
N SER A 120 21.38 -4.59 3.38
CA SER A 120 21.53 -3.54 4.37
C SER A 120 20.26 -2.69 4.49
N ALA A 121 20.23 -1.77 5.44
CA ALA A 121 19.14 -0.81 5.57
C ALA A 121 19.03 0.11 4.34
N ALA A 122 20.13 0.33 3.60
CA ALA A 122 20.11 1.05 2.32
C ALA A 122 19.18 0.35 1.31
N ASP A 123 19.29 -0.97 1.18
CA ASP A 123 18.45 -1.76 0.27
C ASP A 123 16.97 -1.67 0.67
N ALA A 124 16.67 -1.78 1.96
CA ALA A 124 15.30 -1.66 2.47
C ALA A 124 14.71 -0.27 2.20
N ALA A 125 15.47 0.80 2.43
CA ALA A 125 15.04 2.17 2.27
C ALA A 125 14.79 2.53 0.80
N ILE A 126 15.75 2.27 -0.08
CA ILE A 126 15.64 2.57 -1.52
C ILE A 126 14.56 1.71 -2.18
N TRP A 127 14.47 0.42 -1.85
CA TRP A 127 13.40 -0.45 -2.31
C TRP A 127 12.02 0.07 -1.87
N GLY A 128 11.88 0.49 -0.61
CA GLY A 128 10.64 1.09 -0.09
C GLY A 128 10.29 2.40 -0.78
N ALA A 129 11.26 3.28 -1.06
CA ALA A 129 11.07 4.51 -1.81
C ALA A 129 10.58 4.24 -3.24
N ILE A 130 11.17 3.27 -3.94
CA ILE A 130 10.72 2.85 -5.28
C ILE A 130 9.27 2.35 -5.22
N ARG A 131 8.92 1.51 -4.24
CA ARG A 131 7.56 0.98 -4.10
C ARG A 131 6.53 2.04 -3.74
N SER A 132 6.91 3.10 -3.04
CA SER A 132 6.03 4.22 -2.69
C SER A 132 5.90 5.27 -3.79
N SER A 133 6.71 5.21 -4.85
CA SER A 133 6.73 6.17 -5.94
C SER A 133 6.18 5.59 -7.25
N SER A 134 5.06 6.16 -7.75
CA SER A 134 4.50 5.75 -9.05
C SER A 134 5.45 5.95 -10.23
N PRO A 135 6.22 7.05 -10.32
CA PRO A 135 7.23 7.23 -11.39
C PRO A 135 8.29 6.14 -11.38
N LEU A 136 8.89 5.86 -10.20
CA LEU A 136 9.96 4.86 -10.07
C LEU A 136 9.47 3.46 -10.38
N LEU A 137 8.28 3.07 -9.90
CA LEU A 137 7.66 1.78 -10.27
C LEU A 137 7.42 1.67 -11.78
N GLY A 138 7.06 2.77 -12.43
CA GLY A 138 6.89 2.83 -13.89
C GLY A 138 8.20 2.60 -14.63
N ILE A 139 9.31 3.16 -14.13
CA ILE A 139 10.66 2.99 -14.69
C ILE A 139 11.11 1.53 -14.55
N ILE A 140 10.97 0.94 -13.37
CA ILE A 140 11.31 -0.47 -13.12
C ILE A 140 10.56 -1.41 -14.08
N LYS A 141 9.25 -1.20 -14.26
CA LYS A 141 8.41 -2.04 -15.14
C LYS A 141 8.80 -1.99 -16.62
N LYS A 142 9.41 -0.89 -17.07
CA LYS A 142 9.89 -0.75 -18.45
C LYS A 142 11.20 -1.49 -18.73
N HIS A 143 11.88 -1.99 -17.70
CA HIS A 143 13.17 -2.69 -17.76
C HIS A 143 14.27 -1.90 -18.49
N ALA A 144 14.17 -0.58 -18.59
CA ALA A 144 15.15 0.28 -19.25
C ALA A 144 16.47 0.33 -18.45
N HIS A 145 16.40 0.15 -17.12
CA HIS A 145 17.51 0.13 -16.18
C HIS A 145 17.74 -1.32 -15.73
N ALA A 146 18.57 -2.04 -16.46
CA ALA A 146 18.73 -3.50 -16.33
C ALA A 146 19.28 -3.91 -14.95
N HIS A 147 20.27 -3.17 -14.43
CA HIS A 147 20.90 -3.47 -13.16
C HIS A 147 20.00 -3.13 -11.99
N LEU A 148 19.30 -2.00 -12.06
CA LEU A 148 18.31 -1.58 -11.06
C LEU A 148 17.11 -2.54 -11.04
N ALA A 149 16.60 -2.95 -12.20
CA ALA A 149 15.48 -3.89 -12.30
C ALA A 149 15.87 -5.28 -11.74
N ARG A 150 17.08 -5.77 -12.07
CA ARG A 150 17.64 -7.00 -11.51
C ARG A 150 17.73 -6.94 -9.99
N TRP A 151 18.31 -5.86 -9.44
CA TRP A 151 18.46 -5.67 -8.01
C TRP A 151 17.07 -5.59 -7.33
N PHE A 152 16.15 -4.83 -7.88
CA PHE A 152 14.81 -4.68 -7.34
C PHE A 152 14.08 -6.02 -7.26
N ALA A 153 14.12 -6.82 -8.33
CA ALA A 153 13.51 -8.14 -8.37
C ALA A 153 14.16 -9.10 -7.35
N HIS A 154 15.49 -9.06 -7.23
CA HIS A 154 16.22 -9.87 -6.27
C HIS A 154 15.82 -9.53 -4.82
N VAL A 155 15.83 -8.25 -4.47
CA VAL A 155 15.49 -7.79 -3.12
C VAL A 155 14.01 -8.04 -2.80
N ASP A 156 13.10 -7.79 -3.76
CA ASP A 156 11.66 -8.00 -3.60
C ASP A 156 11.30 -9.48 -3.27
N ALA A 157 12.12 -10.42 -3.74
CA ALA A 157 11.95 -11.86 -3.49
C ALA A 157 12.45 -12.32 -2.11
N LEU A 158 13.22 -11.49 -1.39
CA LEU A 158 13.72 -11.87 -0.06
C LEU A 158 12.57 -11.99 0.95
N PRO A 159 12.62 -13.00 1.86
CA PRO A 159 11.51 -13.26 2.80
C PRO A 159 11.08 -12.07 3.64
N ALA A 160 12.03 -11.28 4.17
CA ALA A 160 11.72 -10.10 4.97
C ALA A 160 10.97 -9.02 4.17
N PHE A 161 11.28 -8.88 2.86
CA PHE A 161 10.66 -7.90 1.96
C PHE A 161 9.28 -8.35 1.48
N SER A 162 9.18 -9.59 0.99
CA SER A 162 7.89 -10.17 0.57
C SER A 162 6.92 -10.28 1.75
N GLY A 163 7.38 -10.62 2.94
CA GLY A 163 6.60 -10.62 4.17
C GLY A 163 6.10 -9.23 4.57
N ALA A 164 6.91 -8.18 4.39
CA ALA A 164 6.49 -6.80 4.65
C ALA A 164 5.36 -6.36 3.69
N VAL A 165 5.45 -6.74 2.42
CA VAL A 165 4.39 -6.48 1.43
C VAL A 165 3.10 -7.23 1.79
N ALA A 166 3.21 -8.50 2.19
CA ALA A 166 2.06 -9.31 2.59
C ALA A 166 1.34 -8.71 3.81
N ALA A 167 2.08 -8.32 4.86
CA ALA A 167 1.54 -7.69 6.06
C ALA A 167 0.82 -6.37 5.75
N MET A 168 1.41 -5.52 4.89
CA MET A 168 0.79 -4.27 4.47
C MET A 168 -0.48 -4.50 3.64
N ASN A 169 -0.50 -5.48 2.76
CA ASN A 169 -1.67 -5.83 1.95
C ASN A 169 -2.80 -6.39 2.82
N GLU A 170 -2.46 -7.20 3.82
CA GLU A 170 -3.42 -7.69 4.81
C GLU A 170 -4.05 -6.54 5.61
N ALA A 171 -3.22 -5.62 6.12
CA ALA A 171 -3.69 -4.44 6.83
C ALA A 171 -4.65 -3.59 5.96
N LYS A 172 -4.30 -3.36 4.69
CA LYS A 172 -5.18 -2.70 3.72
C LYS A 172 -6.50 -3.46 3.53
N SER A 173 -6.44 -4.76 3.35
CA SER A 173 -7.64 -5.60 3.16
C SER A 173 -8.57 -5.50 4.36
N ASN A 174 -8.03 -5.56 5.58
CA ASN A 174 -8.79 -5.44 6.82
C ASN A 174 -9.41 -4.04 6.98
N MET A 175 -8.68 -2.99 6.60
CA MET A 175 -9.20 -1.62 6.57
C MET A 175 -10.41 -1.51 5.62
N PHE A 176 -10.33 -2.11 4.42
CA PHE A 176 -11.44 -2.09 3.45
C PHE A 176 -12.62 -2.96 3.89
N LYS A 177 -12.39 -4.08 4.59
CA LYS A 177 -13.46 -4.89 5.17
C LYS A 177 -14.19 -4.11 6.26
N ASN A 178 -13.46 -3.44 7.16
CA ASN A 178 -14.04 -2.62 8.22
C ASN A 178 -14.78 -1.38 7.65
N LYS A 179 -14.27 -0.77 6.57
CA LYS A 179 -15.02 0.28 5.83
C LYS A 179 -16.28 -0.24 5.15
N LYS A 180 -16.27 -1.47 4.62
CA LYS A 180 -17.48 -2.09 4.04
C LYS A 180 -18.54 -2.40 5.09
N THR A 181 -18.14 -2.79 6.31
CA THR A 181 -19.08 -2.95 7.44
C THR A 181 -19.57 -1.60 7.99
N ALA A 182 -18.75 -0.55 7.97
CA ALA A 182 -19.16 0.80 8.39
C ALA A 182 -19.87 1.60 7.28
N ALA A 183 -19.59 1.29 6.01
CA ALA A 183 -20.27 1.79 4.82
C ALA A 183 -21.22 0.72 4.24
N GLY A 184 -21.74 -0.15 5.08
CA GLY A 184 -22.94 -0.88 4.76
C GLY A 184 -23.96 0.18 4.32
N PHE A 185 -24.45 0.07 3.08
CA PHE A 185 -25.59 0.82 2.62
C PHE A 185 -26.78 0.36 3.48
N ASP A 186 -26.80 0.74 4.76
CA ASP A 186 -28.01 0.71 5.57
C ASP A 186 -28.93 1.83 5.09
N LEU A 187 -29.27 1.76 3.82
CA LEU A 187 -30.38 2.49 3.27
C LEU A 187 -31.64 1.77 3.79
N PHE A 188 -32.04 2.10 5.02
CA PHE A 188 -33.31 1.66 5.53
C PHE A 188 -34.44 2.36 4.78
N LEU A 189 -35.32 1.59 4.20
CA LEU A 189 -36.59 2.11 3.74
C LEU A 189 -37.50 2.25 4.98
N GLN A 190 -37.82 3.49 5.34
CA GLN A 190 -38.69 3.75 6.49
C GLN A 190 -40.06 3.05 6.28
N GLY A 191 -40.45 2.26 7.26
CA GLY A 191 -41.72 1.54 7.25
C GLY A 191 -41.76 0.29 6.35
N ALA A 192 -40.64 -0.12 5.76
CA ALA A 192 -40.59 -1.33 4.95
C ALA A 192 -40.64 -2.60 5.84
N LYS A 193 -41.44 -3.56 5.42
CA LYS A 193 -41.55 -4.89 6.03
C LYS A 193 -40.90 -5.94 5.12
N GLU A 194 -40.29 -6.93 5.72
CA GLU A 194 -39.71 -8.05 5.01
C GLU A 194 -40.75 -8.82 4.21
N GLY A 195 -40.50 -9.10 2.95
CA GLY A 195 -41.42 -9.77 2.03
C GLY A 195 -42.44 -8.85 1.30
N GLU A 196 -42.69 -7.64 1.82
CA GLU A 196 -43.69 -6.72 1.26
C GLU A 196 -43.08 -5.69 0.28
N VAL A 197 -41.75 -5.53 0.25
CA VAL A 197 -41.07 -4.55 -0.59
C VAL A 197 -41.12 -4.96 -2.04
N VAL A 198 -41.69 -4.07 -2.89
CA VAL A 198 -41.69 -4.23 -4.34
C VAL A 198 -40.95 -3.05 -4.95
N THR A 199 -39.86 -3.32 -5.63
CA THR A 199 -39.10 -2.31 -6.36
C THR A 199 -39.39 -2.42 -7.86
N ARG A 200 -39.25 -1.31 -8.59
CA ARG A 200 -39.47 -1.26 -10.02
C ARG A 200 -38.32 -0.61 -10.75
N PHE A 201 -37.86 -1.24 -11.80
CA PHE A 201 -36.92 -0.69 -12.76
C PHE A 201 -37.58 -0.55 -14.11
N PRO A 202 -38.04 0.65 -14.52
CA PRO A 202 -38.70 0.91 -15.76
C PRO A 202 -37.79 1.63 -16.76
N PRO A 203 -36.88 0.95 -17.47
CA PRO A 203 -36.10 1.61 -18.51
C PRO A 203 -37.00 1.99 -19.70
N GLU A 204 -36.76 3.17 -20.28
CA GLU A 204 -37.37 3.61 -21.51
C GLU A 204 -36.74 2.88 -22.71
N ALA A 205 -37.53 2.51 -23.70
CA ALA A 205 -37.08 1.80 -24.90
C ALA A 205 -36.45 2.73 -25.98
N SER A 206 -36.32 4.03 -25.70
CA SER A 206 -35.89 5.07 -26.65
C SER A 206 -34.39 5.14 -26.94
N GLY A 207 -33.57 4.30 -26.33
CA GLY A 207 -32.09 4.31 -26.54
C GLY A 207 -31.33 3.25 -25.77
N TYR A 208 -30.03 3.24 -25.97
CA TYR A 208 -29.14 2.31 -25.26
C TYR A 208 -29.07 2.62 -23.76
N LEU A 209 -29.01 1.55 -22.96
CA LEU A 209 -28.83 1.67 -21.52
C LEU A 209 -27.43 2.24 -21.22
N HIS A 210 -27.37 3.19 -20.30
CA HIS A 210 -26.11 3.79 -19.84
C HIS A 210 -25.89 3.55 -18.34
N VAL A 211 -24.75 4.01 -17.81
CA VAL A 211 -24.33 3.79 -16.42
C VAL A 211 -25.38 4.23 -15.38
N GLY A 212 -26.18 5.25 -15.68
CA GLY A 212 -27.29 5.70 -14.81
C GLY A 212 -28.38 4.64 -14.67
N HIS A 213 -28.74 3.96 -15.75
CA HIS A 213 -29.70 2.84 -15.73
C HIS A 213 -29.11 1.65 -14.94
N ALA A 214 -27.83 1.33 -15.11
CA ALA A 214 -27.16 0.28 -14.34
C ALA A 214 -27.19 0.57 -12.83
N LYS A 215 -26.93 1.82 -12.42
CA LYS A 215 -27.02 2.25 -11.02
C LYS A 215 -28.45 2.08 -10.47
N ALA A 216 -29.45 2.51 -11.21
CA ALA A 216 -30.85 2.37 -10.81
C ALA A 216 -31.28 0.89 -10.69
N ALA A 217 -30.90 0.04 -11.66
CA ALA A 217 -31.19 -1.39 -11.63
C ALA A 217 -30.56 -2.08 -10.40
N ILE A 218 -29.27 -1.81 -10.14
CA ILE A 218 -28.54 -2.38 -8.99
C ILE A 218 -29.18 -1.94 -7.67
N LEU A 219 -29.57 -0.67 -7.54
CA LEU A 219 -30.18 -0.14 -6.32
C LEU A 219 -31.54 -0.80 -6.06
N ASN A 220 -32.40 -0.91 -7.10
CA ASN A 220 -33.69 -1.60 -7.01
C ASN A 220 -33.53 -3.08 -6.65
N GLN A 221 -32.53 -3.76 -7.25
CA GLN A 221 -32.22 -5.15 -6.93
C GLN A 221 -31.73 -5.31 -5.49
N TYR A 222 -30.90 -4.38 -5.01
CA TYR A 222 -30.41 -4.38 -3.63
C TYR A 222 -31.57 -4.35 -2.63
N PHE A 223 -32.50 -3.40 -2.75
CA PHE A 223 -33.66 -3.31 -1.85
C PHE A 223 -34.55 -4.53 -1.93
N ALA A 224 -34.82 -5.03 -3.13
CA ALA A 224 -35.63 -6.23 -3.29
C ALA A 224 -35.00 -7.43 -2.58
N LYS A 225 -33.68 -7.62 -2.69
CA LYS A 225 -32.96 -8.70 -2.01
C LYS A 225 -32.86 -8.48 -0.49
N ALA A 226 -32.52 -7.26 -0.04
CA ALA A 226 -32.35 -6.95 1.37
C ALA A 226 -33.63 -7.19 2.20
N TYR A 227 -34.78 -6.90 1.60
CA TYR A 227 -36.07 -7.08 2.26
C TYR A 227 -36.82 -8.36 1.80
N LYS A 228 -36.15 -9.31 1.13
CA LYS A 228 -36.78 -10.53 0.57
C LYS A 228 -38.05 -10.24 -0.25
N GLY A 229 -38.09 -9.07 -0.89
CA GLY A 229 -39.18 -8.57 -1.69
C GLY A 229 -39.04 -8.96 -3.16
N ARG A 230 -39.69 -8.20 -4.05
CA ARG A 230 -39.72 -8.45 -5.49
C ARG A 230 -39.18 -7.25 -6.28
N LEU A 231 -38.41 -7.55 -7.34
CA LEU A 231 -38.02 -6.56 -8.36
C LEU A 231 -38.89 -6.78 -9.60
N ILE A 232 -39.57 -5.74 -10.06
CA ILE A 232 -40.31 -5.73 -11.31
C ILE A 232 -39.49 -4.95 -12.34
N VAL A 233 -39.18 -5.58 -13.44
CA VAL A 233 -38.59 -4.92 -14.62
C VAL A 233 -39.70 -4.72 -15.64
N ARG A 234 -39.90 -3.46 -16.05
CA ARG A 234 -40.92 -3.10 -17.03
C ARG A 234 -40.35 -2.09 -18.01
N PHE A 235 -40.43 -2.37 -19.28
CA PHE A 235 -40.10 -1.40 -20.33
C PHE A 235 -41.27 -0.47 -20.52
N ASP A 236 -41.09 0.82 -20.22
CA ASP A 236 -42.10 1.84 -20.38
C ASP A 236 -41.81 2.58 -21.70
N ASP A 237 -42.75 2.47 -22.65
CA ASP A 237 -42.75 3.25 -23.88
C ASP A 237 -43.56 4.53 -23.63
N THR A 238 -42.86 5.56 -23.16
CA THR A 238 -43.48 6.86 -22.81
C THR A 238 -43.42 7.87 -23.94
N ASN A 239 -42.79 7.53 -25.07
CA ASN A 239 -42.64 8.40 -26.21
C ASN A 239 -42.93 7.64 -27.54
N PRO A 240 -44.20 7.47 -27.91
CA PRO A 240 -44.58 6.70 -29.09
C PRO A 240 -44.17 7.31 -30.42
N SER A 241 -43.54 8.49 -30.42
CA SER A 241 -43.07 9.19 -31.63
C SER A 241 -41.56 9.05 -31.90
N LYS A 242 -40.86 8.18 -31.16
CA LYS A 242 -39.45 7.87 -31.39
C LYS A 242 -39.27 6.45 -31.87
#